data_ce4b4237b901b0cff868f3a18602b4ea
#
_entry.id   ce4b4237b901b0cff868f3a18602b4ea
#
_cell.length_a   1.000
_cell.length_b   1.000
_cell.length_c   1.000
_cell.angle_alpha   90.00
_cell.angle_beta   90.00
_cell.angle_gamma   90.00
#
_symmetry.space_group_name_H-M   'P 1'
#
loop_
_entity.id
_entity.type
_entity.pdbx_description
1 polymer ?
#
loop_
_entity_poly.entity_id
_entity_poly.type
_entity_poly.pdbx_seq_one_letter_code
_entity_poly.pdbx_strand_id
1 'polypeptide(L)'
;MYFKRKAYDKLLEWKKLYSEKYAVLLEGARRVGKSTIAENFAKNEYRSYILIDFSKTTSNILECFDDIGNLNIFFLRLQAETGITLYEHESLIIFDEVQLFPKARQAIKHLVHDGRYSYLETGSLISIKKNVKDILIPSEEMKLEVYPMDYEEFCDATGNNYGLLQQIYDSGAAIGQATNRKLMRDLRIYMAVGGMPQAVEAYVNGKNFSEIDMVKRQIISLYEEDFKKIDASGRISALYHAIPAHLAKDARKYRITTAIGKRNNTKAEELLYELIDSKTVLPCYNSTNPRVSLTDTKDFDSYKLYLSDTGLFVTLMFIDRPVTENDIYAKLLSDKLPANLGYLYENLVAQMITVSGRELYYHTWEKKGSTHYYEVDFLISEESKINAFEVKSSGSGKHESIREFCRKFSQNISKAYLISQKDAGKEENLLLEPFYLLPFLIK
;
A
#
# COMPACT_ATOMS: atom_id res chain seq x y z
N MET A 1 -6.39 -18.23 8.20
CA MET A 1 -5.90 -17.64 9.50
C MET A 1 -6.28 -16.18 9.55
N TYR A 2 -6.61 -15.62 10.73
CA TYR A 2 -6.86 -14.19 10.91
C TYR A 2 -5.59 -13.52 11.48
N PHE A 3 -5.17 -12.45 10.87
CA PHE A 3 -4.05 -11.63 11.34
C PHE A 3 -4.59 -10.33 11.95
N LYS A 4 -3.94 -9.83 13.00
CA LYS A 4 -4.20 -8.50 13.53
C LYS A 4 -3.85 -7.45 12.47
N ARG A 5 -4.76 -6.49 12.24
CA ARG A 5 -4.61 -5.48 11.20
C ARG A 5 -4.90 -4.09 11.78
N LYS A 6 -4.06 -3.11 11.46
CA LYS A 6 -4.27 -1.70 11.86
C LYS A 6 -5.59 -1.12 11.33
N ALA A 7 -6.05 -1.63 10.19
CA ALA A 7 -7.36 -1.26 9.66
C ALA A 7 -8.51 -1.65 10.60
N TYR A 8 -8.35 -2.71 11.41
CA TYR A 8 -9.35 -3.08 12.43
C TYR A 8 -9.45 -2.01 13.54
N ASP A 9 -8.32 -1.48 14.01
CA ASP A 9 -8.31 -0.42 15.03
C ASP A 9 -8.97 0.87 14.49
N LYS A 10 -8.75 1.20 13.22
CA LYS A 10 -9.43 2.32 12.55
C LYS A 10 -10.95 2.08 12.40
N LEU A 11 -11.37 0.83 12.19
CA LEU A 11 -12.80 0.48 12.20
C LEU A 11 -13.43 0.62 13.59
N LEU A 12 -12.69 0.31 14.67
CA LEU A 12 -13.15 0.56 16.04
C LEU A 12 -13.35 2.06 16.30
N GLU A 13 -12.42 2.89 15.83
CA GLU A 13 -12.55 4.35 15.90
C GLU A 13 -13.76 4.85 15.09
N TRP A 14 -13.92 4.36 13.85
CA TRP A 14 -15.08 4.68 13.03
C TRP A 14 -16.39 4.28 13.71
N LYS A 15 -16.50 3.05 14.26
CA LYS A 15 -17.68 2.58 14.97
C LYS A 15 -18.05 3.52 16.11
N LYS A 16 -17.05 3.95 16.90
CA LYS A 16 -17.24 4.80 18.07
C LYS A 16 -17.63 6.24 17.74
N LEU A 17 -17.08 6.81 16.67
CA LEU A 17 -17.16 8.26 16.43
C LEU A 17 -18.04 8.62 15.22
N TYR A 18 -18.19 7.73 14.25
CA TYR A 18 -18.70 8.09 12.93
C TYR A 18 -19.80 7.19 12.37
N SER A 19 -20.00 5.97 12.90
CA SER A 19 -20.88 4.96 12.29
C SER A 19 -22.36 5.35 12.22
N GLU A 20 -22.81 6.30 13.06
CA GLU A 20 -24.17 6.85 12.99
C GLU A 20 -24.37 7.86 11.86
N LYS A 21 -23.29 8.41 11.31
CA LYS A 21 -23.34 9.49 10.30
C LYS A 21 -22.73 9.10 8.96
N TYR A 22 -21.88 8.09 8.97
CA TYR A 22 -21.11 7.69 7.80
C TYR A 22 -20.99 6.17 7.71
N ALA A 23 -21.27 5.61 6.54
CA ALA A 23 -20.78 4.29 6.17
C ALA A 23 -19.25 4.32 6.02
N VAL A 24 -18.60 3.17 6.12
CA VAL A 24 -17.15 3.07 5.84
C VAL A 24 -16.91 2.19 4.62
N LEU A 25 -16.16 2.73 3.63
CA LEU A 25 -15.70 1.99 2.47
C LEU A 25 -14.24 1.58 2.66
N LEU A 26 -13.98 0.27 2.73
CA LEU A 26 -12.63 -0.29 2.70
C LEU A 26 -12.11 -0.32 1.26
N GLU A 27 -11.18 0.56 0.95
CA GLU A 27 -10.51 0.63 -0.35
C GLU A 27 -9.10 0.01 -0.28
N GLY A 28 -8.60 -0.50 -1.39
CA GLY A 28 -7.23 -1.01 -1.49
C GLY A 28 -7.09 -2.06 -2.58
N ALA A 29 -5.87 -2.46 -2.87
CA ALA A 29 -5.56 -3.47 -3.87
C ALA A 29 -6.32 -4.79 -3.61
N ARG A 30 -6.51 -5.58 -4.65
CA ARG A 30 -7.11 -6.91 -4.49
C ARG A 30 -6.23 -7.79 -3.60
N ARG A 31 -6.84 -8.66 -2.77
CA ARG A 31 -6.16 -9.62 -1.87
C ARG A 31 -5.42 -9.01 -0.66
N VAL A 32 -5.61 -7.73 -0.33
CA VAL A 32 -5.05 -7.14 0.90
C VAL A 32 -5.85 -7.50 2.18
N GLY A 33 -6.98 -8.21 2.05
CA GLY A 33 -7.75 -8.75 3.17
C GLY A 33 -8.98 -7.95 3.58
N LYS A 34 -9.51 -7.04 2.74
CA LYS A 34 -10.67 -6.18 3.04
C LYS A 34 -11.88 -6.96 3.56
N SER A 35 -12.38 -7.94 2.80
CA SER A 35 -13.56 -8.74 3.17
C SER A 35 -13.33 -9.52 4.46
N THR A 36 -12.12 -10.05 4.68
CA THR A 36 -11.75 -10.78 5.91
C THR A 36 -11.77 -9.86 7.12
N ILE A 37 -11.23 -8.64 6.99
CA ILE A 37 -11.25 -7.62 8.05
C ILE A 37 -12.69 -7.23 8.37
N ALA A 38 -13.51 -6.94 7.35
CA ALA A 38 -14.90 -6.54 7.48
C ALA A 38 -15.74 -7.62 8.20
N GLU A 39 -15.62 -8.87 7.77
CA GLU A 39 -16.36 -9.98 8.38
C GLU A 39 -15.92 -10.26 9.82
N ASN A 40 -14.60 -10.23 10.09
CA ASN A 40 -14.08 -10.42 11.44
C ASN A 40 -14.51 -9.28 12.37
N PHE A 41 -14.49 -8.05 11.88
CA PHE A 41 -14.97 -6.88 12.62
C PHE A 41 -16.48 -7.02 12.97
N ALA A 42 -17.29 -7.42 12.01
CA ALA A 42 -18.72 -7.64 12.22
C ALA A 42 -18.99 -8.70 13.29
N LYS A 43 -18.29 -9.85 13.22
CA LYS A 43 -18.43 -10.96 14.17
C LYS A 43 -18.09 -10.58 15.61
N ASN A 44 -17.10 -9.71 15.79
CA ASN A 44 -16.61 -9.39 17.12
C ASN A 44 -17.31 -8.16 17.73
N GLU A 45 -17.75 -7.22 16.89
CA GLU A 45 -18.15 -5.90 17.34
C GLU A 45 -19.66 -5.66 17.29
N TYR A 46 -20.43 -6.53 16.62
CA TYR A 46 -21.87 -6.38 16.49
C TYR A 46 -22.63 -7.62 16.96
N ARG A 47 -23.84 -7.42 17.43
CA ARG A 47 -24.74 -8.49 17.88
C ARG A 47 -25.18 -9.39 16.73
N SER A 48 -25.45 -8.79 15.56
CA SER A 48 -25.72 -9.51 14.33
C SER A 48 -25.16 -8.74 13.13
N TYR A 49 -24.96 -9.44 12.02
CA TYR A 49 -24.57 -8.78 10.78
C TYR A 49 -25.13 -9.52 9.57
N ILE A 50 -25.39 -8.77 8.50
CA ILE A 50 -25.70 -9.30 7.17
C ILE A 50 -24.51 -8.99 6.27
N LEU A 51 -23.97 -10.02 5.61
CA LEU A 51 -22.94 -9.87 4.58
C LEU A 51 -23.55 -10.22 3.22
N ILE A 52 -23.59 -9.22 2.33
CA ILE A 52 -24.01 -9.37 0.95
C ILE A 52 -22.77 -9.29 0.06
N ASP A 53 -22.32 -10.45 -0.39
CA ASP A 53 -21.26 -10.54 -1.38
C ASP A 53 -21.86 -10.49 -2.79
N PHE A 54 -21.74 -9.35 -3.45
CA PHE A 54 -22.32 -9.11 -4.78
C PHE A 54 -21.71 -9.96 -5.90
N SER A 55 -20.62 -10.68 -5.63
CA SER A 55 -20.04 -11.62 -6.60
C SER A 55 -20.81 -12.94 -6.72
N LYS A 56 -21.63 -13.29 -5.71
CA LYS A 56 -22.34 -14.58 -5.61
C LYS A 56 -23.73 -14.50 -4.98
N THR A 57 -24.27 -13.29 -4.80
CA THR A 57 -25.60 -13.12 -4.19
C THR A 57 -26.73 -13.57 -5.11
N THR A 58 -27.91 -13.84 -4.53
CA THR A 58 -29.09 -14.28 -5.26
C THR A 58 -29.87 -13.08 -5.85
N SER A 59 -30.68 -13.34 -6.90
CA SER A 59 -31.59 -12.32 -7.46
C SER A 59 -32.54 -11.76 -6.41
N ASN A 60 -33.05 -12.59 -5.49
CA ASN A 60 -33.98 -12.15 -4.45
C ASN A 60 -33.39 -11.05 -3.55
N ILE A 61 -32.10 -11.19 -3.17
CA ILE A 61 -31.41 -10.15 -2.39
C ILE A 61 -31.22 -8.88 -3.22
N LEU A 62 -30.89 -8.99 -4.52
CA LEU A 62 -30.76 -7.83 -5.39
C LEU A 62 -32.09 -7.09 -5.57
N GLU A 63 -33.21 -7.81 -5.67
CA GLU A 63 -34.56 -7.25 -5.76
C GLU A 63 -34.99 -6.51 -4.48
N CYS A 64 -34.42 -6.80 -3.30
CA CYS A 64 -34.68 -6.01 -2.11
C CYS A 64 -34.35 -4.52 -2.33
N PHE A 65 -33.34 -4.21 -3.11
CA PHE A 65 -32.92 -2.83 -3.41
C PHE A 65 -33.93 -2.05 -4.29
N ASP A 66 -34.93 -2.70 -4.87
CA ASP A 66 -36.01 -2.03 -5.58
C ASP A 66 -36.97 -1.33 -4.58
N ASP A 67 -36.99 -1.78 -3.34
CA ASP A 67 -37.79 -1.21 -2.25
C ASP A 67 -37.04 -0.14 -1.43
N ILE A 68 -35.89 0.34 -1.89
CA ILE A 68 -35.06 1.33 -1.16
C ILE A 68 -35.82 2.63 -0.83
N GLY A 69 -36.90 2.90 -1.53
CA GLY A 69 -37.84 4.00 -1.22
C GLY A 69 -38.71 3.76 0.01
N ASN A 70 -38.81 2.50 0.49
CA ASN A 70 -39.50 2.11 1.73
C ASN A 70 -38.59 1.20 2.55
N LEU A 71 -37.77 1.81 3.37
CA LEU A 71 -36.73 1.10 4.15
C LEU A 71 -37.31 0.05 5.13
N ASN A 72 -38.57 0.19 5.59
CA ASN A 72 -39.18 -0.84 6.39
C ASN A 72 -39.39 -2.14 5.61
N ILE A 73 -39.85 -2.05 4.38
CA ILE A 73 -40.01 -3.22 3.50
C ILE A 73 -38.65 -3.75 3.10
N PHE A 74 -37.70 -2.89 2.74
CA PHE A 74 -36.32 -3.27 2.41
C PHE A 74 -35.71 -4.16 3.52
N PHE A 75 -35.72 -3.72 4.77
CA PHE A 75 -35.10 -4.48 5.86
C PHE A 75 -35.88 -5.74 6.23
N LEU A 76 -37.21 -5.73 6.13
CA LEU A 76 -38.00 -6.94 6.34
C LEU A 76 -37.70 -8.01 5.30
N ARG A 77 -37.64 -7.64 4.01
CA ARG A 77 -37.25 -8.56 2.93
C ARG A 77 -35.82 -9.06 3.11
N LEU A 78 -34.87 -8.18 3.44
CA LEU A 78 -33.48 -8.55 3.65
C LEU A 78 -33.33 -9.56 4.79
N GLN A 79 -34.03 -9.37 5.90
CA GLN A 79 -34.07 -10.34 7.01
C GLN A 79 -34.71 -11.66 6.59
N ALA A 80 -35.79 -11.63 5.83
CA ALA A 80 -36.45 -12.85 5.34
C ALA A 80 -35.55 -13.67 4.41
N GLU A 81 -34.87 -13.01 3.47
CA GLU A 81 -34.01 -13.67 2.48
C GLU A 81 -32.70 -14.20 3.11
N THR A 82 -32.17 -13.53 4.13
CA THR A 82 -30.92 -13.92 4.79
C THR A 82 -31.14 -14.82 6.02
N GLY A 83 -32.33 -14.83 6.59
CA GLY A 83 -32.64 -15.51 7.87
C GLY A 83 -31.97 -14.86 9.09
N ILE A 84 -31.43 -13.64 8.95
CA ILE A 84 -30.70 -12.94 10.01
C ILE A 84 -31.56 -11.82 10.56
N THR A 85 -31.76 -11.80 11.88
CA THR A 85 -32.46 -10.72 12.57
C THR A 85 -31.53 -9.51 12.74
N LEU A 86 -32.03 -8.33 12.39
CA LEU A 86 -31.35 -7.05 12.60
C LEU A 86 -31.84 -6.39 13.89
N TYR A 87 -30.93 -5.84 14.68
CA TYR A 87 -31.17 -5.11 15.91
C TYR A 87 -30.73 -3.66 15.74
N GLU A 88 -31.61 -2.71 16.02
CA GLU A 88 -31.29 -1.27 15.86
C GLU A 88 -30.07 -0.88 16.69
N HIS A 89 -29.16 -0.16 16.07
CA HIS A 89 -27.85 0.28 16.61
C HIS A 89 -26.88 -0.83 17.04
N GLU A 90 -27.25 -2.12 16.87
CA GLU A 90 -26.42 -3.27 17.25
C GLU A 90 -26.08 -4.18 16.06
N SER A 91 -26.53 -3.85 14.85
CA SER A 91 -26.28 -4.66 13.65
C SER A 91 -25.46 -3.91 12.60
N LEU A 92 -24.63 -4.67 11.87
CA LEU A 92 -23.84 -4.19 10.74
C LEU A 92 -24.33 -4.84 9.44
N ILE A 93 -24.49 -4.05 8.39
CA ILE A 93 -24.74 -4.55 7.03
C ILE A 93 -23.48 -4.31 6.21
N ILE A 94 -22.93 -5.39 5.65
CA ILE A 94 -21.71 -5.37 4.82
C ILE A 94 -22.09 -5.57 3.37
N PHE A 95 -21.68 -4.64 2.50
CA PHE A 95 -21.75 -4.71 1.06
C PHE A 95 -20.37 -5.05 0.51
N ASP A 96 -20.12 -6.36 0.28
CA ASP A 96 -18.83 -6.84 -0.22
C ASP A 96 -18.81 -6.84 -1.76
N GLU A 97 -17.69 -6.39 -2.35
CA GLU A 97 -17.51 -6.19 -3.81
C GLU A 97 -18.59 -5.25 -4.40
N VAL A 98 -18.86 -4.12 -3.71
CA VAL A 98 -19.95 -3.18 -4.00
C VAL A 98 -19.95 -2.64 -5.45
N GLN A 99 -18.80 -2.65 -6.12
CA GLN A 99 -18.69 -2.24 -7.54
C GLN A 99 -19.46 -3.16 -8.50
N LEU A 100 -19.79 -4.37 -8.09
CA LEU A 100 -20.58 -5.30 -8.92
C LEU A 100 -22.08 -4.96 -8.89
N PHE A 101 -22.52 -4.19 -7.87
CA PHE A 101 -23.90 -3.72 -7.77
C PHE A 101 -23.98 -2.25 -7.33
N PRO A 102 -23.75 -1.30 -8.24
CA PRO A 102 -23.68 0.12 -7.94
C PRO A 102 -24.92 0.72 -7.24
N LYS A 103 -26.12 0.11 -7.42
CA LYS A 103 -27.32 0.51 -6.71
C LYS A 103 -27.19 0.45 -5.18
N ALA A 104 -26.45 -0.54 -4.67
CA ALA A 104 -26.20 -0.66 -3.22
C ALA A 104 -25.40 0.53 -2.68
N ARG A 105 -24.34 0.94 -3.39
CA ARG A 105 -23.56 2.12 -3.04
C ARG A 105 -24.38 3.40 -3.12
N GLN A 106 -25.22 3.53 -4.14
CA GLN A 106 -26.13 4.67 -4.28
C GLN A 106 -27.16 4.74 -3.13
N ALA A 107 -27.57 3.59 -2.58
CA ALA A 107 -28.49 3.48 -1.46
C ALA A 107 -27.89 3.95 -0.13
N ILE A 108 -26.58 3.97 0.03
CA ILE A 108 -25.87 4.30 1.31
C ILE A 108 -26.39 5.61 1.90
N LYS A 109 -26.60 6.64 1.10
CA LYS A 109 -27.12 7.91 1.58
C LYS A 109 -28.46 7.76 2.33
N HIS A 110 -29.38 6.99 1.78
CA HIS A 110 -30.70 6.76 2.36
C HIS A 110 -30.60 5.87 3.60
N LEU A 111 -29.76 4.84 3.54
CA LEU A 111 -29.54 3.89 4.61
C LEU A 111 -28.89 4.53 5.82
N VAL A 112 -27.86 5.34 5.64
CA VAL A 112 -27.19 6.09 6.73
C VAL A 112 -28.14 7.14 7.33
N HIS A 113 -28.92 7.84 6.49
CA HIS A 113 -29.90 8.83 6.97
C HIS A 113 -31.01 8.21 7.85
N ASP A 114 -31.40 6.97 7.58
CA ASP A 114 -32.34 6.20 8.39
C ASP A 114 -31.82 5.92 9.81
N GLY A 115 -30.53 5.69 9.95
CA GLY A 115 -29.81 5.62 11.24
C GLY A 115 -30.01 4.33 12.04
N ARG A 116 -30.81 3.36 11.61
CA ARG A 116 -31.07 2.11 12.38
C ARG A 116 -29.87 1.18 12.47
N TYR A 117 -29.04 1.12 11.44
CA TYR A 117 -27.92 0.17 11.34
C TYR A 117 -26.65 0.86 10.89
N SER A 118 -25.52 0.19 11.12
CA SER A 118 -24.23 0.61 10.58
C SER A 118 -23.95 -0.06 9.24
N TYR A 119 -23.16 0.59 8.36
CA TYR A 119 -22.89 0.09 6.99
C TYR A 119 -21.40 0.09 6.71
N LEU A 120 -20.91 -1.02 6.18
CA LEU A 120 -19.55 -1.20 5.75
C LEU A 120 -19.53 -1.69 4.29
N GLU A 121 -18.75 -1.05 3.45
CA GLU A 121 -18.58 -1.42 2.06
C GLU A 121 -17.17 -1.91 1.81
N THR A 122 -16.99 -2.87 0.92
CA THR A 122 -15.68 -3.23 0.38
C THR A 122 -15.72 -3.19 -1.14
N GLY A 123 -14.57 -2.88 -1.73
CA GLY A 123 -14.43 -2.94 -3.17
C GLY A 123 -13.01 -2.70 -3.63
N SER A 124 -12.67 -3.17 -4.82
CA SER A 124 -11.43 -2.80 -5.48
C SER A 124 -11.61 -1.49 -6.26
N LEU A 125 -10.63 -0.58 -6.19
CA LEU A 125 -10.75 0.79 -6.71
C LEU A 125 -10.93 0.85 -8.23
N ILE A 126 -10.21 0.01 -8.96
CA ILE A 126 -10.30 -0.08 -10.42
C ILE A 126 -11.75 -0.30 -10.86
N SER A 127 -12.39 -1.30 -10.25
CA SER A 127 -13.76 -1.66 -10.58
C SER A 127 -14.74 -0.57 -10.12
N ILE A 128 -14.50 0.07 -8.97
CA ILE A 128 -15.37 1.12 -8.43
C ILE A 128 -15.50 2.29 -9.43
N LYS A 129 -14.38 2.85 -9.91
CA LYS A 129 -14.42 3.98 -10.87
C LYS A 129 -15.15 3.63 -12.17
N LYS A 130 -14.87 2.47 -12.73
CA LYS A 130 -15.49 2.03 -13.98
C LYS A 130 -17.00 1.82 -13.88
N ASN A 131 -17.46 1.23 -12.77
CA ASN A 131 -18.84 0.83 -12.58
C ASN A 131 -19.72 1.94 -11.97
N VAL A 132 -19.12 2.99 -11.39
CA VAL A 132 -19.82 4.09 -10.73
C VAL A 132 -19.74 5.40 -11.51
N LYS A 133 -19.31 5.37 -12.78
CA LYS A 133 -19.16 6.57 -13.60
C LYS A 133 -20.46 7.38 -13.74
N ASP A 134 -21.60 6.70 -13.64
CA ASP A 134 -22.93 7.27 -13.83
C ASP A 134 -23.80 7.28 -12.56
N ILE A 135 -23.23 7.00 -11.38
CA ILE A 135 -23.95 7.05 -10.11
C ILE A 135 -23.42 8.15 -9.18
N LEU A 136 -24.33 8.69 -8.38
CA LEU A 136 -23.99 9.66 -7.36
C LEU A 136 -23.19 8.97 -6.24
N ILE A 137 -21.95 9.41 -6.00
CA ILE A 137 -21.14 8.94 -4.86
C ILE A 137 -21.75 9.52 -3.59
N PRO A 138 -22.09 8.69 -2.58
CA PRO A 138 -22.69 9.20 -1.35
C PRO A 138 -21.70 10.10 -0.59
N SER A 139 -22.20 11.21 -0.07
CA SER A 139 -21.45 12.11 0.83
C SER A 139 -21.31 11.54 2.24
N GLU A 140 -22.14 10.56 2.56
CA GLU A 140 -22.21 9.85 3.84
C GLU A 140 -21.28 8.62 3.87
N GLU A 141 -20.19 8.64 3.10
CA GLU A 141 -19.20 7.56 3.00
C GLU A 141 -17.83 8.04 3.45
N MET A 142 -17.22 7.38 4.42
CA MET A 142 -15.83 7.55 4.79
C MET A 142 -14.96 6.47 4.15
N LYS A 143 -13.83 6.86 3.58
CA LYS A 143 -12.87 5.94 2.96
C LYS A 143 -11.78 5.55 3.93
N LEU A 144 -11.52 4.25 4.03
CA LEU A 144 -10.42 3.69 4.79
C LEU A 144 -9.55 2.86 3.86
N GLU A 145 -8.32 3.30 3.63
CA GLU A 145 -7.36 2.55 2.82
C GLU A 145 -6.81 1.34 3.59
N VAL A 146 -6.84 0.18 2.93
CA VAL A 146 -6.28 -1.07 3.40
C VAL A 146 -5.09 -1.44 2.52
N TYR A 147 -3.91 -1.40 3.12
CA TYR A 147 -2.65 -1.75 2.47
C TYR A 147 -2.32 -3.24 2.64
N PRO A 148 -1.34 -3.80 1.91
CA PRO A 148 -0.64 -5.02 2.35
C PRO A 148 -0.17 -4.88 3.80
N MET A 149 0.02 -5.98 4.51
CA MET A 149 0.50 -5.96 5.90
C MET A 149 1.83 -5.22 5.96
N ASP A 150 1.93 -4.25 6.87
CA ASP A 150 3.18 -3.55 7.13
C ASP A 150 4.16 -4.40 7.97
N TYR A 151 5.34 -3.85 8.25
CA TYR A 151 6.35 -4.60 8.98
C TYR A 151 5.94 -4.93 10.43
N GLU A 152 5.17 -4.06 11.08
CA GLU A 152 4.63 -4.32 12.42
C GLU A 152 3.61 -5.46 12.39
N GLU A 153 2.62 -5.39 11.49
CA GLU A 153 1.61 -6.43 11.29
C GLU A 153 2.27 -7.79 10.91
N PHE A 154 3.33 -7.75 10.11
CA PHE A 154 4.12 -8.94 9.77
C PHE A 154 4.85 -9.51 10.98
N CYS A 155 5.46 -8.68 11.83
CA CYS A 155 6.09 -9.11 13.07
C CYS A 155 5.08 -9.77 14.01
N ASP A 156 3.91 -9.16 14.19
CA ASP A 156 2.82 -9.74 14.99
C ASP A 156 2.37 -11.10 14.43
N ALA A 157 2.23 -11.22 13.12
CA ALA A 157 1.83 -12.46 12.45
C ALA A 157 2.87 -13.61 12.59
N THR A 158 4.15 -13.26 12.64
CA THR A 158 5.26 -14.22 12.69
C THR A 158 5.81 -14.46 14.10
N GLY A 159 5.25 -13.77 15.10
CA GLY A 159 5.72 -13.86 16.50
C GLY A 159 7.04 -13.12 16.76
N ASN A 160 7.46 -12.22 15.88
CA ASN A 160 8.61 -11.36 16.12
C ASN A 160 8.24 -10.20 17.06
N ASN A 161 9.18 -9.83 17.93
CA ASN A 161 8.93 -8.76 18.91
C ASN A 161 9.14 -7.37 18.30
N TYR A 162 8.09 -6.79 17.73
CA TYR A 162 8.15 -5.42 17.20
C TYR A 162 8.36 -4.37 18.30
N GLY A 163 7.87 -4.59 19.52
CA GLY A 163 8.08 -3.71 20.67
C GLY A 163 9.55 -3.55 21.05
N LEU A 164 10.40 -4.54 20.75
CA LEU A 164 11.84 -4.41 20.92
C LEU A 164 12.44 -3.36 19.98
N LEU A 165 11.94 -3.25 18.75
CA LEU A 165 12.40 -2.24 17.79
C LEU A 165 12.05 -0.82 18.28
N GLN A 166 10.88 -0.64 18.88
CA GLN A 166 10.51 0.64 19.51
C GLN A 166 11.50 1.01 20.64
N GLN A 167 11.83 0.06 21.52
CA GLN A 167 12.80 0.28 22.60
C GLN A 167 14.20 0.64 22.07
N ILE A 168 14.63 -0.01 20.99
CA ILE A 168 15.90 0.30 20.32
C ILE A 168 15.88 1.73 19.78
N TYR A 169 14.80 2.10 19.09
CA TYR A 169 14.61 3.45 18.56
C TYR A 169 14.64 4.50 19.69
N ASP A 170 13.88 4.27 20.76
CA ASP A 170 13.79 5.18 21.91
C ASP A 170 15.12 5.35 22.64
N SER A 171 15.97 4.33 22.62
CA SER A 171 17.32 4.39 23.22
C SER A 171 18.26 5.32 22.45
N GLY A 172 18.04 5.51 21.14
CA GLY A 172 18.92 6.26 20.25
C GLY A 172 20.35 5.72 20.12
N ALA A 173 20.58 4.48 20.57
CA ALA A 173 21.90 3.89 20.65
C ALA A 173 22.13 2.79 19.59
N ALA A 174 23.36 2.69 19.10
CA ALA A 174 23.80 1.54 18.31
C ALA A 174 23.73 0.25 19.14
N ILE A 175 23.20 -0.82 18.56
CA ILE A 175 22.95 -2.10 19.25
C ILE A 175 24.04 -3.15 18.98
N GLY A 176 25.04 -2.81 18.19
CA GLY A 176 26.14 -3.68 17.80
C GLY A 176 25.84 -4.56 16.59
N GLN A 177 26.92 -4.87 15.85
CA GLN A 177 26.82 -5.51 14.53
C GLN A 177 26.10 -6.86 14.53
N ALA A 178 26.22 -7.67 15.58
CA ALA A 178 25.60 -9.00 15.63
C ALA A 178 24.07 -8.90 15.71
N THR A 179 23.57 -8.03 16.60
CA THR A 179 22.14 -7.78 16.77
C THR A 179 21.56 -7.08 15.54
N ASN A 180 22.25 -6.06 15.03
CA ASN A 180 21.83 -5.37 13.81
C ASN A 180 21.69 -6.35 12.62
N ARG A 181 22.66 -7.25 12.41
CA ARG A 181 22.56 -8.28 11.35
C ARG A 181 21.37 -9.21 11.51
N LYS A 182 21.02 -9.59 12.74
CA LYS A 182 19.83 -10.40 13.03
C LYS A 182 18.55 -9.64 12.63
N LEU A 183 18.37 -8.41 13.10
CA LEU A 183 17.19 -7.60 12.81
C LEU A 183 17.07 -7.27 11.30
N MET A 184 18.20 -7.00 10.64
CA MET A 184 18.23 -6.84 9.19
C MET A 184 17.85 -8.12 8.45
N ARG A 185 18.20 -9.30 8.97
CA ARG A 185 17.75 -10.58 8.39
C ARG A 185 16.23 -10.74 8.53
N ASP A 186 15.66 -10.42 9.68
CA ASP A 186 14.21 -10.50 9.92
C ASP A 186 13.45 -9.55 8.99
N LEU A 187 13.97 -8.34 8.78
CA LEU A 187 13.42 -7.41 7.79
C LEU A 187 13.53 -7.96 6.35
N ARG A 188 14.63 -8.61 5.98
CA ARG A 188 14.78 -9.24 4.66
C ARG A 188 13.82 -10.42 4.45
N ILE A 189 13.42 -11.12 5.52
CA ILE A 189 12.34 -12.11 5.43
C ILE A 189 11.03 -11.42 5.04
N TYR A 190 10.70 -10.29 5.68
CA TYR A 190 9.54 -9.49 5.28
C TYR A 190 9.63 -9.03 3.82
N MET A 191 10.79 -8.55 3.36
CA MET A 191 10.99 -8.18 1.94
C MET A 191 10.77 -9.37 1.00
N ALA A 192 11.17 -10.57 1.38
CA ALA A 192 11.04 -11.79 0.58
C ALA A 192 9.58 -12.29 0.52
N VAL A 193 8.89 -12.29 1.65
CA VAL A 193 7.50 -12.77 1.77
C VAL A 193 6.52 -11.70 1.27
N GLY A 194 6.72 -10.44 1.66
CA GLY A 194 5.80 -9.33 1.47
C GLY A 194 4.73 -9.24 2.54
N GLY A 195 3.82 -8.30 2.35
CA GLY A 195 2.68 -8.05 3.24
C GLY A 195 1.35 -8.60 2.73
N MET A 196 1.32 -9.33 1.62
CA MET A 196 0.08 -9.93 1.14
C MET A 196 -0.38 -11.04 2.09
N PRO A 197 -1.59 -10.96 2.72
CA PRO A 197 -2.01 -11.89 3.77
C PRO A 197 -1.87 -13.38 3.41
N GLN A 198 -2.16 -13.75 2.15
CA GLN A 198 -2.00 -15.13 1.68
C GLN A 198 -0.53 -15.59 1.62
N ALA A 199 0.39 -14.68 1.27
CA ALA A 199 1.82 -14.97 1.26
C ALA A 199 2.36 -15.09 2.70
N VAL A 200 1.90 -14.21 3.60
CA VAL A 200 2.23 -14.27 5.03
C VAL A 200 1.69 -15.55 5.67
N GLU A 201 0.45 -15.94 5.37
CA GLU A 201 -0.14 -17.19 5.83
C GLU A 201 0.65 -18.42 5.34
N ALA A 202 1.07 -18.44 4.07
CA ALA A 202 1.91 -19.51 3.54
C ALA A 202 3.25 -19.59 4.30
N TYR A 203 3.88 -18.45 4.60
CA TYR A 203 5.11 -18.39 5.38
C TYR A 203 4.92 -18.91 6.81
N VAL A 204 3.88 -18.45 7.51
CA VAL A 204 3.58 -18.87 8.90
C VAL A 204 3.25 -20.37 8.97
N ASN A 205 2.64 -20.93 7.93
CA ASN A 205 2.36 -22.35 7.80
C ASN A 205 3.58 -23.20 7.37
N GLY A 206 4.79 -22.60 7.33
CA GLY A 206 6.04 -23.32 7.10
C GLY A 206 6.36 -23.64 5.65
N LYS A 207 5.68 -22.98 4.68
CA LYS A 207 5.99 -23.11 3.26
C LYS A 207 7.38 -22.56 2.94
N ASN A 208 8.08 -23.18 2.00
CA ASN A 208 9.36 -22.66 1.50
C ASN A 208 9.13 -21.45 0.56
N PHE A 209 10.19 -20.69 0.29
CA PHE A 209 10.07 -19.45 -0.49
C PHE A 209 9.58 -19.64 -1.93
N SER A 210 9.90 -20.78 -2.56
CA SER A 210 9.37 -21.09 -3.89
C SER A 210 7.86 -21.34 -3.88
N GLU A 211 7.33 -21.98 -2.84
CA GLU A 211 5.88 -22.16 -2.66
C GLU A 211 5.20 -20.80 -2.37
N ILE A 212 5.82 -19.94 -1.57
CA ILE A 212 5.33 -18.58 -1.31
C ILE A 212 5.35 -17.74 -2.60
N ASP A 213 6.39 -17.90 -3.44
CA ASP A 213 6.48 -17.25 -4.75
C ASP A 213 5.30 -17.65 -5.66
N MET A 214 4.90 -18.92 -5.65
CA MET A 214 3.72 -19.36 -6.40
C MET A 214 2.44 -18.63 -5.94
N VAL A 215 2.25 -18.44 -4.64
CA VAL A 215 1.12 -17.66 -4.11
C VAL A 215 1.16 -16.22 -4.61
N LYS A 216 2.33 -15.59 -4.59
CA LYS A 216 2.53 -14.22 -5.07
C LYS A 216 2.29 -14.10 -6.58
N ARG A 217 2.71 -15.08 -7.38
CA ARG A 217 2.42 -15.15 -8.83
C ARG A 217 0.92 -15.24 -9.10
N GLN A 218 0.17 -16.01 -8.32
CA GLN A 218 -1.29 -16.05 -8.43
C GLN A 218 -1.92 -14.68 -8.15
N ILE A 219 -1.42 -13.94 -7.16
CA ILE A 219 -1.89 -12.59 -6.86
C ILE A 219 -1.60 -11.64 -8.04
N ILE A 220 -0.40 -11.68 -8.61
CA ILE A 220 -0.03 -10.89 -9.79
C ILE A 220 -0.94 -11.24 -10.98
N SER A 221 -1.20 -12.52 -11.22
CA SER A 221 -2.12 -12.96 -12.29
C SER A 221 -3.53 -12.38 -12.12
N LEU A 222 -4.04 -12.32 -10.87
CA LEU A 222 -5.34 -11.69 -10.59
C LEU A 222 -5.33 -10.19 -10.88
N TYR A 223 -4.22 -9.49 -10.62
CA TYR A 223 -4.07 -8.08 -10.99
C TYR A 223 -4.09 -7.90 -12.51
N GLU A 224 -3.39 -8.76 -13.25
CA GLU A 224 -3.41 -8.74 -14.72
C GLU A 224 -4.79 -9.00 -15.32
N GLU A 225 -5.57 -9.91 -14.71
CA GLU A 225 -6.96 -10.14 -15.11
C GLU A 225 -7.82 -8.88 -14.90
N ASP A 226 -7.63 -8.19 -13.77
CA ASP A 226 -8.34 -6.94 -13.50
C ASP A 226 -7.90 -5.82 -14.47
N PHE A 227 -6.60 -5.72 -14.78
CA PHE A 227 -6.07 -4.78 -15.77
C PHE A 227 -6.65 -5.04 -17.17
N LYS A 228 -6.82 -6.31 -17.57
CA LYS A 228 -7.43 -6.67 -18.84
C LYS A 228 -8.92 -6.29 -18.95
N LYS A 229 -9.63 -6.25 -17.82
CA LYS A 229 -11.02 -5.74 -17.81
C LYS A 229 -11.10 -4.25 -18.14
N ILE A 230 -10.05 -3.47 -17.84
CA ILE A 230 -9.95 -2.04 -18.12
C ILE A 230 -9.42 -1.81 -19.54
N ASP A 231 -8.29 -2.44 -19.85
CA ASP A 231 -7.62 -2.37 -21.16
C ASP A 231 -7.30 -3.76 -21.70
N ALA A 232 -8.17 -4.27 -22.57
CA ALA A 232 -8.02 -5.59 -23.21
C ALA A 232 -6.72 -5.72 -24.05
N SER A 233 -6.06 -4.60 -24.39
CA SER A 233 -4.80 -4.62 -25.13
C SER A 233 -3.59 -5.02 -24.28
N GLY A 234 -3.74 -5.14 -22.95
CA GLY A 234 -2.68 -5.54 -22.02
C GLY A 234 -1.64 -4.47 -21.71
N ARG A 235 -1.88 -3.20 -22.09
CA ARG A 235 -0.91 -2.12 -21.86
C ARG A 235 -0.75 -1.76 -20.39
N ILE A 236 -1.82 -1.85 -19.57
CA ILE A 236 -1.72 -1.63 -18.12
C ILE A 236 -0.81 -2.70 -17.50
N SER A 237 -0.95 -3.97 -17.89
CA SER A 237 -0.04 -5.05 -17.45
C SER A 237 1.41 -4.76 -17.88
N ALA A 238 1.62 -4.28 -19.11
CA ALA A 238 2.96 -3.91 -19.58
C ALA A 238 3.57 -2.76 -18.77
N LEU A 239 2.78 -1.73 -18.40
CA LEU A 239 3.22 -0.66 -17.51
C LEU A 239 3.62 -1.21 -16.14
N TYR A 240 2.81 -2.10 -15.54
CA TYR A 240 3.09 -2.73 -14.27
C TYR A 240 4.38 -3.56 -14.29
N HIS A 241 4.55 -4.41 -15.30
CA HIS A 241 5.74 -5.26 -15.47
C HIS A 241 7.03 -4.48 -15.76
N ALA A 242 6.94 -3.28 -16.31
CA ALA A 242 8.11 -2.45 -16.62
C ALA A 242 8.73 -1.77 -15.37
N ILE A 243 8.04 -1.74 -14.23
CA ILE A 243 8.48 -1.01 -13.04
C ILE A 243 9.85 -1.45 -12.54
N PRO A 244 10.15 -2.75 -12.31
CA PRO A 244 11.47 -3.17 -11.85
C PRO A 244 12.59 -2.76 -12.80
N ALA A 245 12.37 -2.88 -14.12
CA ALA A 245 13.36 -2.53 -15.12
C ALA A 245 13.62 -1.00 -15.21
N HIS A 246 12.61 -0.16 -14.90
CA HIS A 246 12.79 1.28 -14.83
C HIS A 246 13.60 1.70 -13.61
N LEU A 247 13.30 1.12 -12.46
CA LEU A 247 14.04 1.38 -11.22
C LEU A 247 15.49 0.88 -11.32
N ALA A 248 15.71 -0.29 -11.91
CA ALA A 248 17.06 -0.86 -12.10
C ALA A 248 17.98 -0.02 -13.00
N LYS A 249 17.42 0.83 -13.87
CA LYS A 249 18.20 1.72 -14.76
C LYS A 249 18.59 3.05 -14.12
N ASP A 250 18.30 3.24 -12.86
CA ASP A 250 18.51 4.52 -12.16
C ASP A 250 17.89 5.70 -12.93
N ALA A 251 16.70 5.44 -13.49
CA ALA A 251 15.99 6.40 -14.31
C ALA A 251 15.32 7.45 -13.43
N ARG A 252 15.63 8.74 -13.66
CA ARG A 252 15.06 9.87 -12.89
C ARG A 252 13.54 9.88 -12.86
N LYS A 253 12.90 9.30 -13.88
CA LYS A 253 11.43 9.21 -13.96
C LYS A 253 11.00 7.97 -14.71
N TYR A 254 9.83 7.50 -14.39
CA TYR A 254 9.15 6.45 -15.13
C TYR A 254 8.79 6.95 -16.54
N ARG A 255 9.06 6.15 -17.57
CA ARG A 255 8.79 6.50 -18.97
C ARG A 255 7.76 5.54 -19.57
N ILE A 256 6.53 5.99 -19.70
CA ILE A 256 5.41 5.25 -20.30
C ILE A 256 5.80 4.69 -21.68
N THR A 257 6.45 5.52 -22.51
CA THR A 257 6.82 5.15 -23.88
C THR A 257 7.84 4.00 -23.97
N THR A 258 8.59 3.75 -22.92
CA THR A 258 9.51 2.60 -22.85
C THR A 258 8.76 1.30 -22.61
N ALA A 259 7.65 1.35 -21.86
CA ALA A 259 6.85 0.18 -21.55
C ALA A 259 5.87 -0.22 -22.67
N ILE A 260 5.22 0.76 -23.31
CA ILE A 260 4.12 0.52 -24.27
C ILE A 260 4.33 1.15 -25.67
N GLY A 261 5.52 1.71 -25.93
CA GLY A 261 5.84 2.34 -27.23
C GLY A 261 5.32 3.77 -27.37
N LYS A 262 5.67 4.42 -28.49
CA LYS A 262 5.44 5.86 -28.71
C LYS A 262 4.04 6.22 -29.25
N ARG A 263 3.15 5.27 -29.52
CA ARG A 263 1.83 5.54 -30.13
C ARG A 263 0.79 5.92 -29.07
N ASN A 264 0.15 7.10 -29.23
CA ASN A 264 -0.95 7.65 -28.43
C ASN A 264 -0.62 8.02 -26.96
N ASN A 265 0.06 9.14 -26.75
CA ASN A 265 0.42 9.64 -25.41
C ASN A 265 -0.79 9.88 -24.49
N THR A 266 -1.87 10.55 -24.95
CA THR A 266 -3.04 10.88 -24.11
C THR A 266 -3.70 9.64 -23.51
N LYS A 267 -3.94 8.62 -24.32
CA LYS A 267 -4.51 7.36 -23.83
C LYS A 267 -3.56 6.56 -22.93
N ALA A 268 -2.26 6.77 -23.10
CA ALA A 268 -1.24 6.13 -22.25
C ALA A 268 -1.20 6.70 -20.84
N GLU A 269 -1.42 8.01 -20.70
CA GLU A 269 -1.54 8.68 -19.40
C GLU A 269 -2.82 8.25 -18.66
N GLU A 270 -3.96 8.12 -19.36
CA GLU A 270 -5.19 7.57 -18.78
C GLU A 270 -4.94 6.16 -18.19
N LEU A 271 -4.26 5.28 -18.93
CA LEU A 271 -3.93 3.93 -18.48
C LEU A 271 -2.98 3.92 -17.27
N LEU A 272 -2.08 4.90 -17.19
CA LEU A 272 -1.22 5.06 -16.03
C LEU A 272 -2.03 5.47 -14.79
N TYR A 273 -2.97 6.43 -14.94
CA TYR A 273 -3.85 6.82 -13.83
C TYR A 273 -4.70 5.64 -13.35
N GLU A 274 -5.23 4.82 -14.27
CA GLU A 274 -5.94 3.59 -13.90
C GLU A 274 -5.04 2.60 -13.13
N LEU A 275 -3.76 2.48 -13.52
CA LEU A 275 -2.78 1.67 -12.78
C LEU A 275 -2.53 2.23 -11.37
N ILE A 276 -2.35 3.55 -11.22
CA ILE A 276 -2.15 4.21 -9.93
C ILE A 276 -3.39 4.03 -9.04
N ASP A 277 -4.58 4.24 -9.60
CA ASP A 277 -5.85 4.09 -8.90
C ASP A 277 -6.11 2.65 -8.44
N SER A 278 -5.48 1.66 -9.07
CA SER A 278 -5.56 0.26 -8.64
C SER A 278 -4.97 0.01 -7.25
N LYS A 279 -4.19 0.95 -6.71
CA LYS A 279 -3.43 0.82 -5.45
C LYS A 279 -2.42 -0.32 -5.44
N THR A 280 -2.11 -0.88 -6.62
CA THR A 280 -1.05 -1.89 -6.77
C THR A 280 0.34 -1.26 -6.93
N VAL A 281 0.37 0.03 -7.27
CA VAL A 281 1.60 0.81 -7.44
C VAL A 281 1.55 2.11 -6.61
N LEU A 282 2.73 2.62 -6.30
CA LEU A 282 2.94 3.81 -5.49
C LEU A 282 3.67 4.86 -6.34
N PRO A 283 3.00 5.95 -6.75
CA PRO A 283 3.67 7.04 -7.44
C PRO A 283 4.48 7.89 -6.46
N CYS A 284 5.75 8.15 -6.81
CA CYS A 284 6.63 9.06 -6.11
C CYS A 284 6.93 10.24 -7.03
N TYR A 285 6.48 11.44 -6.67
CA TYR A 285 6.57 12.61 -7.54
C TYR A 285 7.81 13.44 -7.27
N ASN A 286 8.40 14.01 -8.32
CA ASN A 286 9.48 14.98 -8.15
C ASN A 286 8.92 16.28 -7.56
N SER A 287 9.55 16.79 -6.49
CA SER A 287 9.33 18.13 -6.02
C SER A 287 10.32 19.07 -6.71
N THR A 288 9.84 20.01 -7.51
CA THR A 288 10.72 20.93 -8.28
C THR A 288 11.47 21.91 -7.38
N ASN A 289 10.91 22.23 -6.23
CA ASN A 289 11.51 23.12 -5.25
C ASN A 289 11.11 22.69 -3.84
N PRO A 290 11.90 21.81 -3.19
CA PRO A 290 11.56 21.27 -1.89
C PRO A 290 11.54 22.34 -0.81
N ARG A 291 10.34 22.73 -0.42
CA ARG A 291 10.02 23.64 0.67
C ARG A 291 9.00 22.97 1.58
N VAL A 292 8.45 23.70 2.54
CA VAL A 292 7.49 23.21 3.53
C VAL A 292 6.31 22.46 2.90
N SER A 293 5.73 22.97 1.82
CA SER A 293 4.66 22.29 1.08
C SER A 293 5.24 21.59 -0.15
N LEU A 294 5.46 20.27 -0.05
CA LEU A 294 5.90 19.47 -1.17
C LEU A 294 4.80 19.33 -2.25
N THR A 295 3.54 19.39 -1.84
CA THR A 295 2.37 19.33 -2.73
C THR A 295 2.34 20.48 -3.73
N ASP A 296 2.70 21.71 -3.28
CA ASP A 296 2.70 22.91 -4.14
C ASP A 296 3.78 22.85 -5.24
N THR A 297 4.80 22.03 -5.05
CA THR A 297 5.93 21.90 -5.97
C THR A 297 5.98 20.56 -6.67
N LYS A 298 4.86 19.81 -6.63
CA LYS A 298 4.67 18.50 -7.25
C LYS A 298 4.71 18.61 -8.76
N ASP A 299 5.64 17.88 -9.37
CA ASP A 299 5.75 17.74 -10.83
C ASP A 299 5.02 16.48 -11.27
N PHE A 300 3.85 16.65 -11.90
CA PHE A 300 3.03 15.54 -12.39
C PHE A 300 3.64 14.81 -13.60
N ASP A 301 4.57 15.44 -14.30
CA ASP A 301 5.26 14.87 -15.47
C ASP A 301 6.54 14.13 -15.10
N SER A 302 6.96 14.21 -13.84
CA SER A 302 8.19 13.61 -13.35
C SER A 302 7.93 12.80 -12.08
N TYR A 303 7.83 11.49 -12.24
CA TYR A 303 7.53 10.56 -11.16
C TYR A 303 8.27 9.24 -11.34
N LYS A 304 8.51 8.55 -10.23
CA LYS A 304 8.91 7.14 -10.16
C LYS A 304 7.68 6.31 -9.78
N LEU A 305 7.69 5.03 -10.12
CA LEU A 305 6.68 4.07 -9.68
C LEU A 305 7.34 2.97 -8.87
N TYR A 306 6.81 2.73 -7.68
CA TYR A 306 7.13 1.59 -6.83
C TYR A 306 5.92 0.65 -6.74
N LEU A 307 6.13 -0.59 -6.30
CA LEU A 307 5.02 -1.51 -6.03
C LEU A 307 4.53 -1.34 -4.58
N SER A 308 3.23 -1.51 -4.38
CA SER A 308 2.62 -1.42 -3.06
C SER A 308 3.04 -2.55 -2.11
N ASP A 309 3.66 -3.62 -2.63
CA ASP A 309 4.18 -4.74 -1.85
C ASP A 309 5.55 -5.18 -2.34
N THR A 310 6.53 -5.17 -1.42
CA THR A 310 7.93 -5.52 -1.73
C THR A 310 8.10 -7.01 -2.05
N GLY A 311 7.28 -7.89 -1.47
CA GLY A 311 7.31 -9.31 -1.80
C GLY A 311 6.83 -9.60 -3.22
N LEU A 312 5.76 -8.90 -3.67
CA LEU A 312 5.32 -8.94 -5.08
C LEU A 312 6.38 -8.36 -6.01
N PHE A 313 7.10 -7.31 -5.57
CA PHE A 313 8.20 -6.74 -6.33
C PHE A 313 9.33 -7.75 -6.57
N VAL A 314 9.74 -8.51 -5.54
CA VAL A 314 10.74 -9.59 -5.69
C VAL A 314 10.26 -10.63 -6.70
N THR A 315 9.01 -11.05 -6.64
CA THR A 315 8.45 -12.02 -7.60
C THR A 315 8.42 -11.45 -9.02
N LEU A 316 8.03 -10.17 -9.18
CA LEU A 316 7.94 -9.52 -10.50
C LEU A 316 9.31 -9.35 -11.16
N MET A 317 10.38 -9.16 -10.38
CA MET A 317 11.77 -9.11 -10.91
C MET A 317 12.19 -10.41 -11.62
N PHE A 318 11.61 -11.54 -11.24
CA PHE A 318 11.94 -12.87 -11.77
C PHE A 318 10.71 -13.53 -12.43
N ILE A 319 9.79 -12.73 -12.94
CA ILE A 319 8.51 -13.22 -13.50
C ILE A 319 8.72 -14.04 -14.80
N ASP A 320 9.82 -13.83 -15.50
CA ASP A 320 10.24 -14.56 -16.69
C ASP A 320 10.56 -16.05 -16.41
N ARG A 321 10.74 -16.40 -15.15
CA ARG A 321 10.98 -17.79 -14.71
C ARG A 321 9.65 -18.44 -14.27
N PRO A 322 9.52 -19.77 -14.39
CA PRO A 322 8.33 -20.48 -13.90
C PRO A 322 8.08 -20.29 -12.40
N VAL A 323 9.15 -20.19 -11.62
CA VAL A 323 9.16 -19.90 -10.18
C VAL A 323 10.47 -19.20 -9.82
N THR A 324 10.44 -18.36 -8.81
CA THR A 324 11.66 -17.81 -8.23
C THR A 324 12.27 -18.84 -7.27
N GLU A 325 13.46 -19.32 -7.60
CA GLU A 325 14.12 -20.40 -6.89
C GLU A 325 14.52 -20.01 -5.46
N ASN A 326 14.55 -20.98 -4.56
CA ASN A 326 14.97 -20.77 -3.17
C ASN A 326 16.38 -20.16 -3.04
N ASP A 327 17.28 -20.43 -3.98
CA ASP A 327 18.64 -19.85 -4.02
C ASP A 327 18.64 -18.32 -4.17
N ILE A 328 17.68 -17.76 -4.89
CA ILE A 328 17.53 -16.30 -5.03
C ILE A 328 17.12 -15.72 -3.68
N TYR A 329 16.15 -16.35 -3.03
CA TYR A 329 15.73 -15.95 -1.69
C TYR A 329 16.84 -16.13 -0.65
N ALA A 330 17.63 -17.20 -0.72
CA ALA A 330 18.79 -17.40 0.13
C ALA A 330 19.84 -16.28 -0.03
N LYS A 331 20.07 -15.81 -1.26
CA LYS A 331 20.94 -14.66 -1.53
C LYS A 331 20.37 -13.36 -0.95
N LEU A 332 19.05 -13.12 -1.08
CA LEU A 332 18.38 -11.97 -0.45
C LEU A 332 18.56 -11.99 1.07
N LEU A 333 18.27 -13.12 1.70
CA LEU A 333 18.35 -13.27 3.16
C LEU A 333 19.77 -13.15 3.71
N SER A 334 20.78 -13.58 2.93
CA SER A 334 22.20 -13.55 3.33
C SER A 334 22.92 -12.27 2.91
N ASP A 335 22.21 -11.28 2.36
CA ASP A 335 22.80 -10.02 1.86
C ASP A 335 23.87 -10.23 0.77
N LYS A 336 23.69 -11.26 -0.04
CA LYS A 336 24.57 -11.58 -1.17
C LYS A 336 23.94 -11.24 -2.54
N LEU A 337 22.87 -10.44 -2.53
CA LEU A 337 22.34 -9.92 -3.77
C LEU A 337 23.34 -8.95 -4.42
N PRO A 338 23.42 -8.91 -5.76
CA PRO A 338 24.25 -7.95 -6.45
C PRO A 338 23.91 -6.51 -6.05
N ALA A 339 24.91 -5.63 -6.00
CA ALA A 339 24.76 -4.23 -5.60
C ALA A 339 23.77 -3.42 -6.46
N ASN A 340 23.44 -3.92 -7.67
CA ASN A 340 22.46 -3.31 -8.55
C ASN A 340 21.00 -3.51 -8.13
N LEU A 341 20.71 -4.14 -7.00
CA LEU A 341 19.36 -4.32 -6.46
C LEU A 341 19.00 -3.30 -5.35
N GLY A 342 19.68 -2.16 -5.30
CA GLY A 342 19.39 -1.05 -4.38
C GLY A 342 17.93 -0.59 -4.43
N TYR A 343 17.34 -0.59 -5.62
CA TYR A 343 15.94 -0.22 -5.85
C TYR A 343 14.90 -1.12 -5.13
N LEU A 344 15.29 -2.33 -4.69
CA LEU A 344 14.42 -3.17 -3.86
C LEU A 344 14.25 -2.56 -2.44
N TYR A 345 15.34 -1.98 -1.90
CA TYR A 345 15.27 -1.25 -0.63
C TYR A 345 14.55 0.09 -0.77
N GLU A 346 14.69 0.77 -1.90
CA GLU A 346 13.87 1.96 -2.18
C GLU A 346 12.38 1.60 -2.23
N ASN A 347 12.01 0.48 -2.85
CA ASN A 347 10.62 0.00 -2.86
C ASN A 347 10.08 -0.28 -1.45
N LEU A 348 10.91 -0.90 -0.58
CA LEU A 348 10.56 -1.11 0.83
C LEU A 348 10.30 0.22 1.54
N VAL A 349 11.18 1.21 1.37
CA VAL A 349 11.03 2.54 1.96
C VAL A 349 9.77 3.24 1.43
N ALA A 350 9.52 3.20 0.13
CA ALA A 350 8.31 3.73 -0.48
C ALA A 350 7.03 3.10 0.12
N GLN A 351 7.01 1.78 0.26
CA GLN A 351 5.90 1.06 0.90
C GLN A 351 5.70 1.52 2.35
N MET A 352 6.76 1.59 3.16
CA MET A 352 6.66 2.01 4.57
C MET A 352 6.15 3.44 4.71
N ILE A 353 6.63 4.39 3.90
CA ILE A 353 6.18 5.77 3.90
C ILE A 353 4.69 5.85 3.52
N THR A 354 4.27 5.15 2.48
CA THR A 354 2.86 5.17 2.04
C THR A 354 1.92 4.62 3.11
N VAL A 355 2.29 3.52 3.75
CA VAL A 355 1.46 2.90 4.82
C VAL A 355 1.32 3.82 6.04
N SER A 356 2.27 4.73 6.29
CA SER A 356 2.14 5.77 7.32
C SER A 356 1.16 6.89 6.95
N GLY A 357 0.53 6.82 5.76
CA GLY A 357 -0.44 7.80 5.27
C GLY A 357 0.17 9.00 4.58
N ARG A 358 1.44 8.94 4.21
CA ARG A 358 2.17 10.05 3.57
C ARG A 358 2.32 9.83 2.08
N GLU A 359 2.23 10.90 1.29
CA GLU A 359 2.58 10.87 -0.14
C GLU A 359 4.10 10.78 -0.32
N LEU A 360 4.51 10.19 -1.46
CA LEU A 360 5.91 10.01 -1.81
C LEU A 360 6.41 11.16 -2.68
N TYR A 361 7.50 11.76 -2.27
CA TYR A 361 8.21 12.80 -3.01
C TYR A 361 9.70 12.51 -3.06
N TYR A 362 10.35 12.86 -4.18
CA TYR A 362 11.81 12.88 -4.34
C TYR A 362 12.25 14.22 -4.92
N HIS A 363 13.55 14.50 -4.99
CA HIS A 363 14.06 15.70 -5.61
C HIS A 363 15.31 15.42 -6.43
N THR A 364 15.35 15.96 -7.64
CA THR A 364 16.53 15.91 -8.52
C THR A 364 16.94 17.30 -8.97
N TRP A 365 18.26 17.56 -9.03
CA TRP A 365 18.79 18.81 -9.54
C TRP A 365 20.14 18.60 -10.24
N GLU A 366 20.51 19.52 -11.11
CA GLU A 366 21.72 19.42 -11.91
C GLU A 366 22.99 19.54 -11.06
N LYS A 367 23.96 18.68 -11.32
CA LYS A 367 25.32 18.77 -10.81
C LYS A 367 26.12 19.72 -11.71
N LYS A 368 26.51 20.90 -11.17
CA LYS A 368 27.25 21.93 -11.94
C LYS A 368 28.48 21.32 -12.60
N GLY A 369 28.64 21.55 -13.91
CA GLY A 369 29.80 21.09 -14.70
C GLY A 369 29.80 19.57 -14.99
N SER A 370 28.66 18.89 -14.87
CA SER A 370 28.51 17.46 -15.14
C SER A 370 27.20 17.18 -15.89
N THR A 371 27.14 16.07 -16.62
CA THR A 371 25.92 15.52 -17.20
C THR A 371 25.11 14.71 -16.18
N HIS A 372 25.68 14.51 -14.98
CA HIS A 372 25.03 13.81 -13.88
C HIS A 372 24.15 14.74 -13.05
N TYR A 373 23.23 14.15 -12.29
CA TYR A 373 22.33 14.85 -11.39
C TYR A 373 22.57 14.38 -9.96
N TYR A 374 22.25 15.26 -9.02
CA TYR A 374 22.02 14.89 -7.65
C TYR A 374 20.56 14.43 -7.49
N GLU A 375 20.34 13.48 -6.62
CA GLU A 375 19.01 13.00 -6.24
C GLU A 375 18.95 12.72 -4.76
N VAL A 376 17.83 13.05 -4.11
CA VAL A 376 17.43 12.60 -2.78
C VAL A 376 16.22 11.72 -2.95
N ASP A 377 16.29 10.49 -2.44
CA ASP A 377 15.35 9.41 -2.76
C ASP A 377 13.94 9.69 -2.23
N PHE A 378 13.80 10.21 -0.99
CA PHE A 378 12.50 10.56 -0.43
C PHE A 378 12.53 11.83 0.40
N LEU A 379 11.43 12.57 0.33
CA LEU A 379 11.18 13.77 1.11
C LEU A 379 9.84 13.63 1.83
N ILE A 380 9.78 14.04 3.09
CA ILE A 380 8.56 14.04 3.91
C ILE A 380 8.41 15.40 4.56
N SER A 381 7.23 16.02 4.43
CA SER A 381 6.90 17.26 5.15
C SER A 381 6.75 16.96 6.64
N GLU A 382 7.39 17.78 7.48
CA GLU A 382 7.39 17.67 8.92
C GLU A 382 7.14 19.06 9.50
N GLU A 383 5.93 19.31 10.01
CA GLU A 383 5.51 20.64 10.49
C GLU A 383 5.84 21.77 9.50
N SER A 384 6.82 22.62 9.84
CA SER A 384 7.28 23.74 9.01
C SER A 384 8.55 23.44 8.20
N LYS A 385 9.01 22.18 8.17
CA LYS A 385 10.26 21.76 7.52
C LYS A 385 10.09 20.44 6.78
N ILE A 386 11.18 19.90 6.27
CA ILE A 386 11.24 18.68 5.48
C ILE A 386 12.25 17.73 6.12
N ASN A 387 11.90 16.46 6.21
CA ASN A 387 12.84 15.36 6.44
C ASN A 387 13.27 14.79 5.10
N ALA A 388 14.58 14.62 4.93
CA ALA A 388 15.19 14.04 3.73
C ALA A 388 15.75 12.65 4.00
N PHE A 389 15.50 11.71 3.10
CA PHE A 389 15.92 10.32 3.23
C PHE A 389 16.70 9.90 1.98
N GLU A 390 17.91 9.42 2.19
CA GLU A 390 18.76 8.75 1.20
C GLU A 390 18.80 7.27 1.52
N VAL A 391 18.60 6.41 0.53
CA VAL A 391 18.53 4.96 0.69
C VAL A 391 19.80 4.31 0.14
N LYS A 392 20.47 3.48 0.92
CA LYS A 392 21.67 2.74 0.50
C LYS A 392 21.56 1.26 0.85
N SER A 393 21.49 0.41 -0.16
CA SER A 393 21.50 -1.05 0.01
C SER A 393 22.83 -1.58 0.52
N SER A 394 23.94 -0.94 0.17
CA SER A 394 25.29 -1.26 0.66
C SER A 394 25.77 -0.16 1.61
N GLY A 395 26.29 -0.54 2.74
CA GLY A 395 26.51 0.34 3.89
C GLY A 395 27.56 1.43 3.78
N SER A 396 28.11 1.84 2.64
CA SER A 396 29.15 2.87 2.57
C SER A 396 29.31 3.50 1.20
N GLY A 397 28.23 3.99 0.61
CA GLY A 397 28.30 4.80 -0.58
C GLY A 397 28.73 6.24 -0.31
N LYS A 398 29.18 6.98 -1.34
CA LYS A 398 29.31 8.43 -1.26
C LYS A 398 27.94 9.04 -1.04
N HIS A 399 27.76 9.82 0.04
CA HIS A 399 26.49 10.50 0.37
C HIS A 399 26.50 11.94 -0.15
N GLU A 400 27.04 12.15 -1.34
CA GLU A 400 27.24 13.48 -1.91
C GLU A 400 25.90 14.18 -2.14
N SER A 401 24.90 13.47 -2.66
CA SER A 401 23.58 14.06 -2.96
C SER A 401 22.88 14.62 -1.73
N ILE A 402 22.74 13.82 -0.68
CA ILE A 402 22.05 14.28 0.53
C ILE A 402 22.84 15.38 1.26
N ARG A 403 24.19 15.32 1.25
CA ARG A 403 25.03 16.39 1.83
C ARG A 403 24.88 17.70 1.07
N GLU A 404 24.89 17.66 -0.27
CA GLU A 404 24.64 18.84 -1.11
C GLU A 404 23.21 19.36 -0.94
N PHE A 405 22.23 18.47 -0.76
CA PHE A 405 20.86 18.84 -0.45
C PHE A 405 20.77 19.59 0.88
N CYS A 406 21.36 19.06 1.93
CA CYS A 406 21.42 19.71 3.25
C CYS A 406 22.08 21.09 3.20
N ARG A 407 23.15 21.25 2.38
CA ARG A 407 23.80 22.54 2.20
C ARG A 407 22.91 23.53 1.47
N LYS A 408 22.30 23.11 0.35
CA LYS A 408 21.48 23.96 -0.52
C LYS A 408 20.17 24.39 0.14
N PHE A 409 19.53 23.53 0.90
CA PHE A 409 18.22 23.71 1.51
C PHE A 409 18.26 23.76 3.05
N SER A 410 19.38 24.17 3.64
CA SER A 410 19.63 24.11 5.08
C SER A 410 18.54 24.76 5.94
N GLN A 411 17.89 25.81 5.47
CA GLN A 411 16.80 26.49 6.18
C GLN A 411 15.48 25.68 6.19
N ASN A 412 15.30 24.79 5.22
CA ASN A 412 14.05 24.05 5.01
C ASN A 412 14.09 22.63 5.59
N ILE A 413 15.28 22.14 5.97
CA ILE A 413 15.46 20.77 6.45
C ILE A 413 15.35 20.71 7.97
N SER A 414 14.55 19.77 8.48
CA SER A 414 14.51 19.41 9.88
C SER A 414 15.58 18.37 10.20
N LYS A 415 15.52 17.23 9.52
CA LYS A 415 16.46 16.11 9.69
C LYS A 415 16.83 15.51 8.33
N ALA A 416 18.04 14.98 8.24
CA ALA A 416 18.49 14.23 7.09
C ALA A 416 18.94 12.83 7.54
N TYR A 417 18.41 11.83 6.86
CA TYR A 417 18.63 10.42 7.21
C TYR A 417 19.30 9.66 6.06
N LEU A 418 20.31 8.88 6.42
CA LEU A 418 20.83 7.82 5.55
C LEU A 418 20.28 6.49 6.05
N ILE A 419 19.34 5.93 5.33
CA ILE A 419 18.73 4.65 5.64
C ILE A 419 19.57 3.54 4.98
N SER A 420 20.11 2.65 5.79
CA SER A 420 21.02 1.62 5.28
C SER A 420 20.92 0.32 6.09
N GLN A 421 21.74 -0.66 5.73
CA GLN A 421 21.85 -1.91 6.49
C GLN A 421 22.79 -1.80 7.70
N LYS A 422 23.46 -0.66 7.89
CA LYS A 422 24.35 -0.43 9.04
C LYS A 422 23.54 -0.09 10.29
N ASP A 423 24.18 -0.32 11.43
CA ASP A 423 23.68 0.07 12.74
C ASP A 423 23.53 1.59 12.87
N ALA A 424 22.71 2.03 13.82
CA ALA A 424 22.46 3.45 14.06
C ALA A 424 23.77 4.22 14.36
N GLY A 425 23.81 5.46 13.89
CA GLY A 425 24.98 6.33 14.07
C GLY A 425 24.73 7.75 13.60
N LYS A 426 25.77 8.56 13.62
CA LYS A 426 25.71 9.95 13.18
C LYS A 426 27.00 10.37 12.48
N GLU A 427 26.87 11.03 11.33
CA GLU A 427 27.97 11.66 10.62
C GLU A 427 27.63 13.15 10.38
N GLU A 428 28.27 14.05 11.09
CA GLU A 428 27.98 15.49 11.06
C GLU A 428 26.47 15.79 11.31
N ASN A 429 25.75 16.24 10.29
CA ASN A 429 24.31 16.53 10.33
C ASN A 429 23.45 15.41 9.76
N LEU A 430 24.04 14.26 9.40
CA LEU A 430 23.35 13.12 8.82
C LEU A 430 23.14 12.04 9.89
N LEU A 431 21.90 11.62 10.07
CA LEU A 431 21.52 10.52 10.93
C LEU A 431 21.58 9.21 10.14
N LEU A 432 22.36 8.26 10.61
CA LEU A 432 22.51 6.93 10.00
C LEU A 432 21.55 5.98 10.71
N GLU A 433 20.60 5.43 9.98
CA GLU A 433 19.58 4.58 10.60
C GLU A 433 19.40 3.28 9.82
N PRO A 434 19.25 2.13 10.52
CA PRO A 434 18.93 0.88 9.87
C PRO A 434 17.49 0.85 9.36
N PHE A 435 17.26 0.14 8.26
CA PHE A 435 15.94 0.03 7.63
C PHE A 435 14.80 -0.38 8.57
N TYR A 436 15.07 -1.27 9.53
CA TYR A 436 14.04 -1.75 10.47
C TYR A 436 13.56 -0.68 11.45
N LEU A 437 14.26 0.45 11.59
CA LEU A 437 13.83 1.59 12.41
C LEU A 437 13.05 2.64 11.61
N LEU A 438 13.00 2.56 10.27
CA LEU A 438 12.29 3.52 9.44
C LEU A 438 10.83 3.77 9.86
N PRO A 439 10.02 2.74 10.24
CA PRO A 439 8.65 2.99 10.67
C PRO A 439 8.50 3.96 11.84
N PHE A 440 9.52 4.13 12.67
CA PHE A 440 9.52 5.06 13.81
C PHE A 440 9.98 6.47 13.41
N LEU A 441 10.72 6.60 12.32
CA LEU A 441 11.21 7.89 11.79
C LEU A 441 10.15 8.64 10.99
N ILE A 442 9.14 7.93 10.49
CA ILE A 442 8.10 8.46 9.58
C ILE A 442 6.71 8.57 10.23
N LYS A 443 6.64 8.38 11.54
CA LYS A 443 5.39 8.51 12.32
C LYS A 443 4.84 9.93 12.30
#